data_9b3fb15e9100a88b2411cc6c36dbf6ba
#
_entry.id   9b3fb15e9100a88b2411cc6c36dbf6ba
#
_cell.length_a   1.000
_cell.length_b   1.000
_cell.length_c   1.000
_cell.angle_alpha   90.00
_cell.angle_beta   90.00
_cell.angle_gamma   90.00
#
_symmetry.space_group_name_H-M   'P 1'
#
loop_
_entity.id
_entity.type
_entity.pdbx_description
1 polymer ?
#
loop_
_entity_poly.entity_id
_entity_poly.type
_entity_poly.pdbx_seq_one_letter_code
_entity_poly.pdbx_strand_id
1 'polypeptide(L)'
;MAQRHDPAAHSKAEVVLAYSGVHAVWAYRITHRLWLAGLRLPARLLSQFTRFLTGVEIHPGATIGRRLFIDHGMGVVIGETAVVGDDVMLYHGVTLGGKSRHGVVVGARRHPHLHDGVTVGAGAKILGPITLGEWSTVGANAVVTKDAPARSILLGIPARAQHGSAEEIKAARGLLKSGN
;
A
#
# COMPACT_ATOMS: atom_id res chain seq x y z
N MET A 1 -4.86 14.42 -3.79
CA MET A 1 -4.85 13.02 -4.23
C MET A 1 -6.27 12.48 -4.30
N ALA A 2 -6.99 12.27 -3.18
CA ALA A 2 -8.33 11.67 -3.21
C ALA A 2 -9.26 12.26 -4.29
N GLN A 3 -9.47 13.57 -4.33
CA GLN A 3 -10.30 14.22 -5.36
C GLN A 3 -9.82 14.06 -6.82
N ARG A 4 -8.56 13.67 -7.04
CA ARG A 4 -8.03 13.41 -8.40
C ARG A 4 -8.20 11.95 -8.82
N HIS A 5 -8.34 11.06 -7.84
CA HIS A 5 -8.35 9.62 -8.07
C HIS A 5 -9.71 8.98 -7.81
N ASP A 6 -10.57 9.61 -7.02
CA ASP A 6 -11.91 9.14 -6.71
C ASP A 6 -12.96 10.10 -7.28
N PRO A 7 -13.72 9.67 -8.31
CA PRO A 7 -14.82 10.46 -8.87
C PRO A 7 -15.95 10.71 -7.88
N ALA A 8 -16.09 9.89 -6.82
CA ALA A 8 -17.11 10.03 -5.78
C ALA A 8 -16.76 11.09 -4.73
N ALA A 9 -15.53 11.64 -4.73
CA ALA A 9 -15.09 12.66 -3.80
C ALA A 9 -15.63 14.05 -4.16
N HIS A 10 -16.86 14.37 -3.72
CA HIS A 10 -17.52 15.63 -4.07
C HIS A 10 -16.92 16.87 -3.37
N SER A 11 -16.33 16.72 -2.18
CA SER A 11 -15.73 17.85 -1.44
C SER A 11 -14.48 17.46 -0.64
N LYS A 12 -13.65 18.46 -0.34
CA LYS A 12 -12.49 18.27 0.56
C LYS A 12 -12.93 17.90 1.98
N ALA A 13 -14.05 18.46 2.43
CA ALA A 13 -14.61 18.16 3.75
C ALA A 13 -15.03 16.68 3.85
N GLU A 14 -15.66 16.14 2.84
CA GLU A 14 -16.02 14.73 2.74
C GLU A 14 -14.79 13.82 2.85
N VAL A 15 -13.74 14.11 2.07
CA VAL A 15 -12.48 13.35 2.11
C VAL A 15 -11.86 13.37 3.51
N VAL A 16 -11.85 14.54 4.17
CA VAL A 16 -11.30 14.69 5.52
C VAL A 16 -12.12 13.93 6.56
N LEU A 17 -13.44 13.93 6.44
CA LEU A 17 -14.34 13.40 7.47
C LEU A 17 -14.70 11.92 7.26
N ALA A 18 -14.77 11.44 6.02
CA ALA A 18 -15.33 10.13 5.70
C ALA A 18 -14.31 9.10 5.19
N TYR A 19 -13.11 9.50 4.75
CA TYR A 19 -12.16 8.56 4.15
C TYR A 19 -11.27 7.88 5.19
N SER A 20 -11.55 6.62 5.46
CA SER A 20 -10.80 5.79 6.42
C SER A 20 -9.31 5.70 6.09
N GLY A 21 -8.95 5.61 4.80
CA GLY A 21 -7.56 5.60 4.34
C GLY A 21 -6.80 6.88 4.69
N VAL A 22 -7.46 8.05 4.64
CA VAL A 22 -6.87 9.34 5.04
C VAL A 22 -6.59 9.35 6.54
N HIS A 23 -7.57 8.93 7.34
CA HIS A 23 -7.42 8.84 8.80
C HIS A 23 -6.30 7.87 9.18
N ALA A 24 -6.21 6.72 8.53
CA ALA A 24 -5.17 5.74 8.77
C ALA A 24 -3.76 6.29 8.48
N VAL A 25 -3.58 7.01 7.36
CA VAL A 25 -2.30 7.63 7.00
C VAL A 25 -1.93 8.74 7.99
N TRP A 26 -2.87 9.56 8.44
CA TRP A 26 -2.59 10.60 9.44
C TRP A 26 -2.18 10.00 10.79
N ALA A 27 -2.93 9.00 11.27
CA ALA A 27 -2.58 8.30 12.49
C ALA A 27 -1.21 7.60 12.38
N TYR A 28 -0.90 7.01 11.21
CA TYR A 28 0.42 6.45 10.93
C TYR A 28 1.53 7.50 11.09
N ARG A 29 1.36 8.73 10.60
CA ARG A 29 2.39 9.79 10.76
C ARG A 29 2.72 10.07 12.23
N ILE A 30 1.73 9.95 13.12
CA ILE A 30 1.92 10.11 14.57
C ILE A 30 2.60 8.86 15.15
N THR A 31 2.08 7.66 14.85
CA THR A 31 2.62 6.40 15.39
C THR A 31 4.05 6.14 14.92
N HIS A 32 4.38 6.54 13.70
CA HIS A 32 5.75 6.45 13.17
C HIS A 32 6.73 7.35 13.93
N ARG A 33 6.34 8.58 14.28
CA ARG A 33 7.18 9.46 15.11
C ARG A 33 7.41 8.89 16.50
N LEU A 34 6.38 8.32 17.13
CA LEU A 34 6.52 7.62 18.41
C LEU A 34 7.46 6.42 18.30
N TRP A 35 7.37 5.67 17.21
CA TRP A 35 8.24 4.54 16.92
C TRP A 35 9.71 4.95 16.80
N LEU A 36 10.00 6.01 16.04
CA LEU A 36 11.34 6.57 15.89
C LEU A 36 11.90 7.15 17.18
N ALA A 37 11.04 7.68 18.06
CA ALA A 37 11.42 8.14 19.40
C ALA A 37 11.65 7.00 20.40
N GLY A 38 11.58 5.72 19.97
CA GLY A 38 11.76 4.56 20.84
C GLY A 38 10.51 4.14 21.63
N LEU A 39 9.42 4.89 21.55
CA LEU A 39 8.14 4.61 22.24
C LEU A 39 7.35 3.52 21.50
N ARG A 40 7.92 2.32 21.41
CA ARG A 40 7.41 1.23 20.54
C ARG A 40 6.05 0.72 20.97
N LEU A 41 5.84 0.49 22.29
CA LEU A 41 4.56 -0.03 22.79
C LEU A 41 3.42 0.98 22.60
N PRO A 42 3.52 2.26 22.99
CA PRO A 42 2.51 3.27 22.67
C PRO A 42 2.22 3.38 21.17
N ALA A 43 3.26 3.37 20.32
CA ALA A 43 3.11 3.40 18.88
C ALA A 43 2.27 2.22 18.36
N ARG A 44 2.55 1.00 18.86
CA ARG A 44 1.82 -0.22 18.49
C ARG A 44 0.37 -0.20 18.98
N LEU A 45 0.12 0.20 20.21
CA LEU A 45 -1.23 0.28 20.76
C LEU A 45 -2.08 1.28 19.95
N LEU A 46 -1.54 2.46 19.68
CA LEU A 46 -2.25 3.47 18.88
C LEU A 46 -2.47 2.98 17.43
N SER A 47 -1.51 2.26 16.83
CA SER A 47 -1.71 1.70 15.49
C SER A 47 -2.81 0.63 15.45
N GLN A 48 -2.94 -0.20 16.51
CA GLN A 48 -4.02 -1.19 16.60
C GLN A 48 -5.39 -0.52 16.83
N PHE A 49 -5.43 0.54 17.63
CA PHE A 49 -6.64 1.34 17.79
C PHE A 49 -7.07 1.99 16.47
N THR A 50 -6.12 2.53 15.70
CA THR A 50 -6.38 3.07 14.35
C THR A 50 -6.93 1.98 13.42
N ARG A 51 -6.33 0.78 13.43
CA ARG A 51 -6.84 -0.37 12.66
C ARG A 51 -8.28 -0.70 13.03
N PHE A 52 -8.61 -0.71 14.32
CA PHE A 52 -9.98 -0.97 14.79
C PHE A 52 -10.97 0.06 14.22
N LEU A 53 -10.60 1.33 14.16
CA LEU A 53 -11.47 2.40 13.67
C LEU A 53 -11.58 2.46 12.15
N THR A 54 -10.48 2.12 11.42
CA THR A 54 -10.37 2.38 9.98
C THR A 54 -10.39 1.12 9.12
N GLY A 55 -10.18 -0.06 9.72
CA GLY A 55 -9.96 -1.31 8.99
C GLY A 55 -8.60 -1.42 8.29
N VAL A 56 -7.70 -0.42 8.47
CA VAL A 56 -6.39 -0.33 7.83
C VAL A 56 -5.29 -0.56 8.86
N GLU A 57 -4.45 -1.56 8.65
CA GLU A 57 -3.27 -1.81 9.47
C GLU A 57 -2.01 -1.25 8.83
N ILE A 58 -1.40 -0.25 9.46
CA ILE A 58 -0.06 0.24 9.08
C ILE A 58 0.85 0.07 10.28
N HIS A 59 1.90 -0.76 10.11
CA HIS A 59 2.89 -0.93 11.18
C HIS A 59 3.67 0.37 11.37
N PRO A 60 3.87 0.87 12.60
CA PRO A 60 4.58 2.13 12.85
C PRO A 60 6.02 2.16 12.33
N GLY A 61 6.66 1.01 12.21
CA GLY A 61 8.02 0.87 11.67
C GLY A 61 8.11 0.96 10.14
N ALA A 62 7.00 0.89 9.41
CA ALA A 62 7.01 1.05 7.96
C ALA A 62 7.53 2.44 7.56
N THR A 63 8.13 2.55 6.37
CA THR A 63 8.53 3.84 5.79
C THR A 63 7.59 4.19 4.65
N ILE A 64 6.85 5.29 4.78
CA ILE A 64 5.85 5.70 3.78
C ILE A 64 6.16 7.12 3.31
N GLY A 65 6.32 7.26 2.00
CA GLY A 65 6.53 8.52 1.31
C GLY A 65 5.30 9.45 1.36
N ARG A 66 5.29 10.43 0.49
CA ARG A 66 4.23 11.45 0.42
C ARG A 66 3.11 10.99 -0.49
N ARG A 67 1.90 11.48 -0.25
CA ARG A 67 0.74 11.31 -1.12
C ARG A 67 0.33 9.84 -1.34
N LEU A 68 0.59 8.95 -0.34
CA LEU A 68 -0.06 7.65 -0.33
C LEU A 68 -1.58 7.84 -0.31
N PHE A 69 -2.28 7.22 -1.24
CA PHE A 69 -3.73 7.16 -1.27
C PHE A 69 -4.20 5.71 -1.06
N ILE A 70 -5.08 5.51 -0.07
CA ILE A 70 -5.69 4.21 0.22
C ILE A 70 -7.17 4.36 -0.06
N ASP A 71 -7.64 3.66 -1.09
CA ASP A 71 -9.04 3.67 -1.51
C ASP A 71 -9.82 2.57 -0.81
N HIS A 72 -11.02 2.90 -0.27
CA HIS A 72 -11.88 2.07 0.57
C HIS A 72 -11.23 1.62 1.89
N GLY A 73 -9.99 1.23 1.92
CA GLY A 73 -9.13 0.96 3.06
C GLY A 73 -9.32 -0.39 3.75
N MET A 74 -10.51 -0.94 3.83
CA MET A 74 -10.80 -2.15 4.61
C MET A 74 -9.86 -3.31 4.24
N GLY A 75 -9.22 -3.90 5.25
CA GLY A 75 -8.35 -5.06 5.09
C GLY A 75 -6.97 -4.79 4.48
N VAL A 76 -6.56 -3.52 4.34
CA VAL A 76 -5.18 -3.18 3.96
C VAL A 76 -4.24 -3.48 5.12
N VAL A 77 -3.12 -4.14 4.82
CA VAL A 77 -2.05 -4.44 5.79
C VAL A 77 -0.70 -4.03 5.24
N ILE A 78 0.01 -3.15 5.95
CA ILE A 78 1.37 -2.71 5.63
C ILE A 78 2.31 -3.12 6.76
N GLY A 79 3.23 -4.06 6.47
CA GLY A 79 4.13 -4.65 7.44
C GLY A 79 5.30 -3.75 7.87
N GLU A 80 5.97 -4.13 8.95
CA GLU A 80 6.99 -3.34 9.67
C GLU A 80 8.12 -2.76 8.80
N THR A 81 8.70 -3.58 7.92
CA THR A 81 9.85 -3.18 7.08
C THR A 81 9.44 -2.86 5.65
N ALA A 82 8.15 -2.60 5.42
CA ALA A 82 7.67 -2.16 4.12
C ALA A 82 8.15 -0.73 3.83
N VAL A 83 8.53 -0.51 2.57
CA VAL A 83 8.88 0.82 2.07
C VAL A 83 7.90 1.16 0.95
N VAL A 84 7.27 2.32 1.05
CA VAL A 84 6.30 2.83 0.08
C VAL A 84 6.74 4.21 -0.36
N GLY A 85 6.98 4.37 -1.65
CA GLY A 85 7.40 5.64 -2.25
C GLY A 85 6.31 6.71 -2.28
N ASP A 86 6.56 7.74 -3.05
CA ASP A 86 5.63 8.85 -3.27
C ASP A 86 4.53 8.47 -4.29
N ASP A 87 3.36 9.08 -4.19
CA ASP A 87 2.25 8.92 -5.16
C ASP A 87 1.73 7.48 -5.35
N VAL A 88 1.92 6.62 -4.36
CA VAL A 88 1.44 5.24 -4.40
C VAL A 88 -0.05 5.18 -4.12
N MET A 89 -0.76 4.29 -4.84
CA MET A 89 -2.18 4.02 -4.65
C MET A 89 -2.40 2.57 -4.26
N LEU A 90 -3.12 2.34 -3.17
CA LEU A 90 -3.53 1.01 -2.69
C LEU A 90 -5.05 0.93 -2.62
N TYR A 91 -5.62 -0.16 -3.12
CA TYR A 91 -7.03 -0.48 -2.92
C TYR A 91 -7.22 -1.35 -1.66
N HIS A 92 -8.48 -1.54 -1.26
CA HIS A 92 -8.86 -2.40 -0.13
C HIS A 92 -8.28 -3.81 -0.24
N GLY A 93 -8.08 -4.48 0.91
CA GLY A 93 -7.61 -5.86 0.96
C GLY A 93 -6.17 -6.09 0.52
N VAL A 94 -5.41 -5.04 0.16
CA VAL A 94 -3.99 -5.14 -0.22
C VAL A 94 -3.14 -5.54 0.98
N THR A 95 -2.19 -6.46 0.76
CA THR A 95 -1.21 -6.84 1.77
C THR A 95 0.22 -6.59 1.28
N LEU A 96 0.98 -5.77 2.00
CA LEU A 96 2.43 -5.65 1.89
C LEU A 96 3.05 -6.47 3.03
N GLY A 97 3.24 -7.77 2.79
CA GLY A 97 3.52 -8.78 3.82
C GLY A 97 4.88 -9.46 3.70
N GLY A 98 5.27 -10.18 4.76
CA GLY A 98 6.38 -11.12 4.72
C GLY A 98 5.99 -12.43 4.04
N LYS A 99 6.96 -13.14 3.43
CA LYS A 99 6.73 -14.41 2.73
C LYS A 99 6.82 -15.63 3.64
N SER A 100 7.70 -15.62 4.63
CA SER A 100 7.93 -16.75 5.55
C SER A 100 8.37 -16.26 6.92
N ARG A 101 8.15 -17.09 7.95
CA ARG A 101 8.71 -16.87 9.30
C ARG A 101 10.01 -17.63 9.55
N HIS A 102 10.34 -18.63 8.73
CA HIS A 102 11.55 -19.42 8.89
C HIS A 102 12.77 -18.67 8.38
N GLY A 103 13.86 -18.64 9.16
CA GLY A 103 15.12 -18.00 8.79
C GLY A 103 15.09 -16.46 8.81
N VAL A 104 14.10 -15.84 9.44
CA VAL A 104 14.04 -14.39 9.54
C VAL A 104 15.07 -13.87 10.54
N VAL A 105 16.04 -13.10 10.06
CA VAL A 105 16.98 -12.38 10.93
C VAL A 105 16.25 -11.14 11.47
N VAL A 106 16.35 -10.92 12.78
CA VAL A 106 15.78 -9.73 13.43
C VAL A 106 16.40 -8.48 12.82
N GLY A 107 15.57 -7.54 12.38
CA GLY A 107 16.01 -6.29 11.75
C GLY A 107 16.21 -6.38 10.22
N ALA A 108 16.19 -7.57 9.62
CA ALA A 108 16.28 -7.69 8.17
C ALA A 108 14.96 -7.25 7.48
N ARG A 109 15.12 -6.70 6.28
CA ARG A 109 13.97 -6.38 5.41
C ARG A 109 13.24 -7.67 5.02
N ARG A 110 11.97 -7.75 5.34
CA ARG A 110 11.11 -8.92 5.04
C ARG A 110 9.81 -8.55 4.32
N HIS A 111 9.58 -7.26 4.11
CA HIS A 111 8.40 -6.72 3.45
C HIS A 111 8.78 -6.00 2.15
N PRO A 112 7.82 -5.77 1.24
CA PRO A 112 8.09 -5.20 -0.06
C PRO A 112 8.54 -3.73 0.00
N HIS A 113 9.22 -3.33 -1.08
CA HIS A 113 9.51 -1.95 -1.44
C HIS A 113 8.74 -1.59 -2.72
N LEU A 114 7.82 -0.65 -2.60
CA LEU A 114 7.11 -0.06 -3.73
C LEU A 114 7.75 1.30 -4.04
N HIS A 115 8.26 1.44 -5.27
CA HIS A 115 8.76 2.73 -5.74
C HIS A 115 7.61 3.70 -6.05
N ASP A 116 7.96 4.92 -6.50
CA ASP A 116 7.00 6.00 -6.73
C ASP A 116 5.96 5.63 -7.79
N GLY A 117 4.75 6.10 -7.61
CA GLY A 117 3.65 5.96 -8.53
C GLY A 117 3.10 4.54 -8.72
N VAL A 118 3.52 3.57 -7.91
CA VAL A 118 2.98 2.20 -7.98
C VAL A 118 1.50 2.19 -7.62
N THR A 119 0.71 1.45 -8.39
CA THR A 119 -0.72 1.23 -8.14
C THR A 119 -0.96 -0.25 -7.84
N VAL A 120 -1.67 -0.55 -6.73
CA VAL A 120 -1.95 -1.92 -6.30
C VAL A 120 -3.46 -2.14 -6.21
N GLY A 121 -3.97 -3.01 -7.09
CA GLY A 121 -5.39 -3.36 -7.18
C GLY A 121 -5.92 -4.10 -5.96
N ALA A 122 -7.24 -4.10 -5.83
CA ALA A 122 -7.97 -4.66 -4.71
C ALA A 122 -7.58 -6.12 -4.42
N GLY A 123 -7.41 -6.45 -3.16
CA GLY A 123 -7.10 -7.81 -2.72
C GLY A 123 -5.70 -8.33 -3.06
N ALA A 124 -4.86 -7.59 -3.79
CA ALA A 124 -3.54 -8.07 -4.17
C ALA A 124 -2.60 -8.29 -2.98
N LYS A 125 -1.72 -9.29 -3.08
CA LYS A 125 -0.75 -9.67 -2.05
C LYS A 125 0.67 -9.52 -2.60
N ILE A 126 1.42 -8.58 -2.05
CA ILE A 126 2.85 -8.39 -2.37
C ILE A 126 3.64 -8.95 -1.19
N LEU A 127 4.40 -10.03 -1.42
CA LEU A 127 4.95 -10.84 -0.34
C LEU A 127 6.46 -11.01 -0.46
N GLY A 128 7.15 -10.73 0.63
CA GLY A 128 8.60 -10.89 0.78
C GLY A 128 9.38 -9.59 0.57
N PRO A 129 10.71 -9.64 0.70
CA PRO A 129 11.59 -8.47 0.56
C PRO A 129 11.84 -8.12 -0.92
N ILE A 130 10.76 -8.04 -1.69
CA ILE A 130 10.77 -7.77 -3.13
C ILE A 130 10.63 -6.27 -3.41
N THR A 131 10.99 -5.88 -4.63
CA THR A 131 10.94 -4.49 -5.09
C THR A 131 10.06 -4.39 -6.33
N LEU A 132 9.11 -3.45 -6.31
CA LEU A 132 8.33 -3.07 -7.48
C LEU A 132 8.82 -1.71 -7.96
N GLY A 133 9.30 -1.68 -9.21
CA GLY A 133 9.83 -0.47 -9.83
C GLY A 133 8.73 0.58 -10.06
N GLU A 134 9.17 1.80 -10.31
CA GLU A 134 8.31 2.98 -10.47
C GLU A 134 7.19 2.77 -11.50
N TRP A 135 6.02 3.33 -11.20
CA TRP A 135 4.87 3.35 -12.09
C TRP A 135 4.33 1.96 -12.48
N SER A 136 4.74 0.91 -11.77
CA SER A 136 4.18 -0.42 -11.97
C SER A 136 2.73 -0.52 -11.48
N THR A 137 1.97 -1.43 -12.08
CA THR A 137 0.57 -1.67 -11.73
C THR A 137 0.38 -3.13 -11.37
N VAL A 138 -0.19 -3.40 -10.22
CA VAL A 138 -0.56 -4.75 -9.76
C VAL A 138 -2.07 -4.90 -9.92
N GLY A 139 -2.49 -5.92 -10.66
CA GLY A 139 -3.90 -6.23 -10.85
C GLY A 139 -4.58 -6.72 -9.58
N ALA A 140 -5.91 -6.64 -9.56
CA ALA A 140 -6.71 -7.12 -8.43
C ALA A 140 -6.46 -8.62 -8.17
N ASN A 141 -6.39 -8.99 -6.89
CA ASN A 141 -6.13 -10.34 -6.41
C ASN A 141 -4.82 -11.00 -6.89
N ALA A 142 -3.92 -10.24 -7.52
CA ALA A 142 -2.62 -10.76 -7.92
C ALA A 142 -1.73 -11.09 -6.71
N VAL A 143 -0.92 -12.15 -6.81
CA VAL A 143 0.04 -12.55 -5.77
C VAL A 143 1.46 -12.39 -6.29
N VAL A 144 2.11 -11.31 -5.86
CA VAL A 144 3.46 -10.93 -6.31
C VAL A 144 4.50 -11.42 -5.30
N THR A 145 5.46 -12.23 -5.76
CA THR A 145 6.51 -12.82 -4.92
C THR A 145 7.92 -12.68 -5.49
N LYS A 146 8.07 -11.89 -6.56
CA LYS A 146 9.34 -11.61 -7.25
C LYS A 146 9.43 -10.13 -7.56
N ASP A 147 10.65 -9.62 -7.70
CA ASP A 147 10.93 -8.27 -8.14
C ASP A 147 10.32 -8.00 -9.52
N ALA A 148 9.95 -6.75 -9.76
CA ALA A 148 9.48 -6.30 -11.05
C ALA A 148 10.15 -4.97 -11.42
N PRO A 149 10.60 -4.81 -12.68
CA PRO A 149 11.17 -3.55 -13.15
C PRO A 149 10.10 -2.44 -13.20
N ALA A 150 10.54 -1.20 -13.42
CA ALA A 150 9.63 -0.07 -13.59
C ALA A 150 8.63 -0.32 -14.74
N ARG A 151 7.42 0.23 -14.59
CA ARG A 151 6.34 0.17 -15.60
C ARG A 151 5.88 -1.25 -15.94
N SER A 152 6.00 -2.16 -14.98
CA SER A 152 5.48 -3.52 -15.12
C SER A 152 3.98 -3.58 -14.85
N ILE A 153 3.29 -4.46 -15.57
CA ILE A 153 1.93 -4.90 -15.27
C ILE A 153 2.01 -6.31 -14.68
N LEU A 154 1.52 -6.48 -13.46
CA LEU A 154 1.65 -7.69 -12.66
C LEU A 154 0.26 -8.32 -12.46
N LEU A 155 0.01 -9.46 -13.10
CA LEU A 155 -1.30 -10.11 -13.10
C LEU A 155 -1.20 -11.58 -12.69
N GLY A 156 -2.22 -12.10 -12.03
CA GLY A 156 -2.42 -13.52 -11.75
C GLY A 156 -1.78 -14.03 -10.47
N ILE A 157 -1.83 -15.36 -10.30
CA ILE A 157 -1.35 -16.10 -9.11
C ILE A 157 -0.55 -17.32 -9.56
N PRO A 158 0.80 -17.36 -9.40
CA PRO A 158 1.64 -16.22 -9.04
C PRO A 158 1.65 -15.16 -10.14
N ALA A 159 1.80 -13.89 -9.76
CA ALA A 159 1.82 -12.80 -10.72
C ALA A 159 3.08 -12.87 -11.60
N ARG A 160 2.87 -12.63 -12.89
CA ARG A 160 3.93 -12.49 -13.88
C ARG A 160 4.03 -11.04 -14.31
N ALA A 161 5.25 -10.51 -14.38
CA ALA A 161 5.51 -9.20 -14.91
C ALA A 161 5.37 -9.24 -16.44
N GLN A 162 4.57 -8.34 -16.99
CA GLN A 162 4.53 -8.04 -18.41
C GLN A 162 5.09 -6.63 -18.60
N HIS A 163 5.80 -6.42 -19.70
CA HIS A 163 6.27 -5.08 -20.05
C HIS A 163 5.08 -4.31 -20.63
N GLY A 164 4.65 -3.26 -19.94
CA GLY A 164 3.52 -2.45 -20.37
C GLY A 164 3.99 -1.22 -21.14
N SER A 165 3.41 -0.95 -22.30
CA SER A 165 3.48 0.37 -22.92
C SER A 165 2.82 1.43 -22.01
N ALA A 166 3.12 2.70 -22.25
CA ALA A 166 2.48 3.79 -21.48
C ALA A 166 0.94 3.76 -21.60
N GLU A 167 0.41 3.33 -22.75
CA GLU A 167 -1.03 3.21 -23.00
C GLU A 167 -1.64 2.02 -22.26
N GLU A 168 -0.98 0.87 -22.25
CA GLU A 168 -1.43 -0.32 -21.50
C GLU A 168 -1.42 -0.07 -19.99
N ILE A 169 -0.40 0.62 -19.49
CA ILE A 169 -0.34 1.02 -18.07
C ILE A 169 -1.49 1.98 -17.74
N LYS A 170 -1.78 2.94 -18.63
CA LYS A 170 -2.91 3.86 -18.46
C LYS A 170 -4.25 3.13 -18.52
N ALA A 171 -4.41 2.18 -19.45
CA ALA A 171 -5.59 1.34 -19.57
C ALA A 171 -5.78 0.43 -18.35
N ALA A 172 -4.71 -0.25 -17.88
CA ALA A 172 -4.75 -1.07 -16.67
C ALA A 172 -5.14 -0.25 -15.42
N ARG A 173 -4.66 0.99 -15.31
CA ARG A 173 -5.07 1.94 -14.26
C ARG A 173 -6.53 2.39 -14.43
N GLY A 174 -7.00 2.55 -15.66
CA GLY A 174 -8.39 2.85 -15.99
C GLY A 174 -9.33 1.72 -15.61
N LEU A 175 -8.97 0.47 -15.90
CA LEU A 175 -9.74 -0.72 -15.51
C LEU A 175 -9.85 -0.88 -13.99
N LEU A 176 -8.82 -0.50 -13.25
CA LEU A 176 -8.87 -0.48 -11.78
C LEU A 176 -9.79 0.63 -11.25
N LYS A 177 -10.06 1.67 -12.06
CA LYS A 177 -10.98 2.77 -11.72
C LYS A 177 -12.43 2.50 -12.16
N SER A 178 -12.63 1.68 -13.20
CA SER A 178 -13.95 1.39 -13.78
C SER A 178 -14.61 0.12 -13.24
N GLY A 179 -14.01 -0.55 -12.28
CA GLY A 179 -14.51 -1.76 -11.63
C GLY A 179 -15.44 -1.48 -10.45
N ASN A 180 -16.28 -0.45 -10.55
CA ASN A 180 -17.42 -0.19 -9.65
C ASN A 180 -18.72 -0.28 -10.43
#